data_cfa7fdca70701d2a4521bae59cf45212
#
_entry.id   cfa7fdca70701d2a4521bae59cf45212
#
_cell.length_a   1.000
_cell.length_b   1.000
_cell.length_c   1.000
_cell.angle_alpha   90.00
_cell.angle_beta   90.00
_cell.angle_gamma   90.00
#
_symmetry.space_group_name_H-M   'P 1'
#
loop_
_entity.id
_entity.type
_entity.pdbx_description
1 polymer ?
#
loop_
_entity_poly.entity_id
_entity_poly.type
_entity_poly.pdbx_seq_one_letter_code
_entity_poly.pdbx_strand_id
1 'polypeptide(L)'
;TRCLLEAGAKDVHMRIACPPIMYGCPFTNFTTSKSDMELITRRIIADLEGEEAANNPERIKAYATTDSLEYQRMIRALRDRFALKSLKYTKIEDLIAAIGLPKCKVCTFCFDGHNPEE
;
A
#
# COMPACT_ATOMS: atom_id res chain seq x y z
N THR A 1 -16.19 4.98 0.38
CA THR A 1 -16.39 6.04 1.40
C THR A 1 -17.57 6.92 1.05
N ARG A 2 -17.63 7.47 -0.16
CA ARG A 2 -18.70 8.41 -0.58
C ARG A 2 -20.10 7.85 -0.33
N CYS A 3 -20.38 6.62 -0.75
CA CYS A 3 -21.70 5.99 -0.54
C CYS A 3 -22.10 5.91 0.94
N LEU A 4 -21.14 5.67 1.84
CA LEU A 4 -21.40 5.61 3.27
C LEU A 4 -21.74 6.99 3.85
N LEU A 5 -21.01 8.02 3.43
CA LEU A 5 -21.27 9.41 3.87
C LEU A 5 -22.61 9.92 3.33
N GLU A 6 -22.93 9.63 2.05
CA GLU A 6 -24.22 9.96 1.44
C GLU A 6 -25.39 9.22 2.11
N ALA A 7 -25.15 8.02 2.63
CA ALA A 7 -26.12 7.26 3.41
C ALA A 7 -26.27 7.73 4.87
N GLY A 8 -25.55 8.78 5.28
CA GLY A 8 -25.67 9.40 6.60
C GLY A 8 -24.61 8.96 7.62
N ALA A 9 -23.58 8.26 7.22
CA ALA A 9 -22.46 7.96 8.13
C ALA A 9 -21.75 9.26 8.53
N LYS A 10 -21.53 9.44 9.83
CA LYS A 10 -20.85 10.63 10.37
C LYS A 10 -19.34 10.58 10.06
N ASP A 11 -18.73 9.46 10.32
CA ASP A 11 -17.30 9.21 10.11
C ASP A 11 -17.10 7.84 9.49
N VAL A 12 -16.07 7.69 8.66
CA VAL A 12 -15.66 6.40 8.09
C VAL A 12 -14.24 6.10 8.52
N HIS A 13 -14.05 4.96 9.17
CA HIS A 13 -12.75 4.45 9.59
C HIS A 13 -12.43 3.19 8.78
N MET A 14 -11.25 3.14 8.16
CA MET A 14 -10.84 2.00 7.35
C MET A 14 -9.65 1.28 7.98
N ARG A 15 -9.76 -0.04 8.03
CA ARG A 15 -8.69 -0.95 8.46
C ARG A 15 -8.50 -1.99 7.38
N ILE A 16 -7.31 -2.05 6.82
CA ILE A 16 -7.00 -2.92 5.68
C ILE A 16 -6.14 -4.08 6.17
N ALA A 17 -6.59 -5.30 5.85
CA ALA A 17 -6.00 -6.54 6.35
C ALA A 17 -4.64 -6.92 5.71
N CYS A 18 -4.14 -6.11 4.79
CA CYS A 18 -2.83 -6.31 4.16
C CYS A 18 -2.03 -5.00 4.15
N PRO A 19 -0.70 -5.05 3.93
CA PRO A 19 0.10 -3.87 3.68
C PRO A 19 -0.31 -3.13 2.40
N PRO A 20 0.09 -1.86 2.21
CA PRO A 20 -0.13 -1.15 0.95
C PRO A 20 0.53 -1.88 -0.22
N ILE A 21 -0.21 -2.06 -1.31
CA ILE A 21 0.31 -2.69 -2.54
C ILE A 21 1.16 -1.66 -3.28
N MET A 22 2.45 -1.95 -3.42
CA MET A 22 3.44 -1.09 -4.07
C MET A 22 3.81 -1.57 -5.47
N TYR A 23 3.60 -2.85 -5.77
CA TYR A 23 3.92 -3.50 -7.03
C TYR A 23 2.76 -4.38 -7.50
N GLY A 24 2.55 -4.45 -8.81
CA GLY A 24 1.67 -5.46 -9.41
C GLY A 24 2.24 -6.86 -9.20
N CYS A 25 1.36 -7.83 -8.95
CA CYS A 25 1.81 -9.20 -8.77
C CYS A 25 2.25 -9.81 -10.13
N PRO A 26 3.51 -10.27 -10.28
CA PRO A 26 3.96 -10.89 -11.52
C PRO A 26 3.50 -12.34 -11.66
N PHE A 27 3.02 -12.95 -10.57
CA PHE A 27 2.68 -14.38 -10.52
C PHE A 27 1.19 -14.66 -10.71
N THR A 28 0.34 -13.70 -10.40
CA THR A 28 -1.11 -13.86 -10.46
C THR A 28 -1.76 -12.61 -11.05
N ASN A 29 -2.87 -12.79 -11.78
CA ASN A 29 -3.66 -11.68 -12.34
C ASN A 29 -4.59 -11.04 -11.30
N PHE A 30 -4.10 -10.83 -10.08
CA PHE A 30 -4.89 -10.20 -9.01
C PHE A 30 -5.19 -8.73 -9.27
N THR A 31 -4.32 -8.06 -10.00
CA THR A 31 -4.55 -6.66 -10.37
C THR A 31 -4.98 -6.61 -11.84
N THR A 32 -6.08 -5.93 -12.11
CA THR A 32 -6.50 -5.58 -13.47
C THR A 32 -5.67 -4.46 -14.06
N SER A 33 -4.77 -3.90 -13.27
CA SER A 33 -3.85 -2.81 -13.65
C SER A 33 -2.87 -3.27 -14.72
N LYS A 34 -2.76 -2.50 -15.80
CA LYS A 34 -1.82 -2.75 -16.89
C LYS A 34 -0.39 -2.29 -16.57
N SER A 35 -0.25 -1.42 -15.58
CA SER A 35 1.04 -0.93 -15.09
C SER A 35 0.99 -0.62 -13.60
N ASP A 36 2.16 -0.61 -12.93
CA ASP A 36 2.27 -0.25 -11.52
C ASP A 36 1.82 1.19 -11.24
N MET A 37 1.89 2.08 -12.23
CA MET A 37 1.42 3.47 -12.11
C MET A 37 -0.10 3.60 -11.97
N GLU A 38 -0.85 2.54 -12.22
CA GLU A 38 -2.29 2.52 -11.93
C GLU A 38 -2.60 2.22 -10.46
N LEU A 39 -1.63 1.72 -9.70
CA LEU A 39 -1.78 1.51 -8.26
C LEU A 39 -1.94 2.84 -7.54
N ILE A 40 -2.91 2.90 -6.61
CA ILE A 40 -3.19 4.14 -5.88
C ILE A 40 -1.97 4.65 -5.10
N THR A 41 -1.16 3.76 -4.56
CA THR A 41 0.08 4.09 -3.85
C THR A 41 1.08 4.81 -4.74
N ARG A 42 1.29 4.31 -5.97
CA ARG A 42 2.18 4.94 -6.95
C ARG A 42 1.67 6.31 -7.39
N ARG A 43 0.36 6.45 -7.58
CA ARG A 43 -0.26 7.75 -7.89
C ARG A 43 -0.06 8.75 -6.75
N ILE A 44 -0.20 8.32 -5.51
CA ILE A 44 0.05 9.18 -4.35
C ILE A 44 1.52 9.59 -4.28
N ILE A 45 2.47 8.69 -4.53
CA ILE A 45 3.90 9.03 -4.58
C ILE A 45 4.15 10.05 -5.69
N ALA A 46 3.57 9.86 -6.88
CA ALA A 46 3.67 10.81 -7.99
C ALA A 46 3.09 12.19 -7.62
N ASP A 47 1.96 12.24 -6.93
CA ASP A 47 1.37 13.49 -6.45
C ASP A 47 2.24 14.19 -5.40
N LEU A 48 2.94 13.44 -4.56
CA LEU A 48 3.80 13.98 -3.49
C LEU A 48 5.19 14.40 -3.97
N GLU A 49 5.81 13.64 -4.88
CA GLU A 49 7.23 13.81 -5.27
C GLU A 49 7.48 13.79 -6.78
N GLY A 50 6.44 13.55 -7.60
CA GLY A 50 6.54 13.45 -9.06
C GLY A 50 6.63 12.01 -9.58
N GLU A 51 6.39 11.84 -10.88
CA GLU A 51 6.36 10.51 -11.54
C GLU A 51 7.71 9.80 -11.50
N GLU A 52 8.81 10.56 -11.55
CA GLU A 52 10.16 9.99 -11.45
C GLU A 52 10.38 9.28 -10.12
N ALA A 53 9.95 9.90 -9.01
CA ALA A 53 10.01 9.30 -7.68
C ALA A 53 9.12 8.05 -7.58
N ALA A 54 7.94 8.08 -8.20
CA ALA A 54 7.01 6.94 -8.22
C ALA A 54 7.54 5.72 -9.00
N ASN A 55 8.56 5.91 -9.84
CA ASN A 55 9.25 4.83 -10.57
C ASN A 55 10.66 4.53 -10.02
N ASN A 56 11.13 5.27 -9.02
CA ASN A 56 12.44 5.08 -8.42
C ASN A 56 12.38 4.00 -7.34
N PRO A 57 13.12 2.86 -7.48
CA PRO A 57 13.07 1.75 -6.54
C PRO A 57 13.41 2.14 -5.09
N GLU A 58 14.36 3.04 -4.88
CA GLU A 58 14.74 3.48 -3.53
C GLU A 58 13.63 4.31 -2.88
N ARG A 59 12.97 5.18 -3.66
CA ARG A 59 11.83 5.95 -3.14
C ARG A 59 10.64 5.05 -2.85
N ILE A 60 10.33 4.11 -3.73
CA ILE A 60 9.27 3.11 -3.50
C ILE A 60 9.55 2.32 -2.22
N LYS A 61 10.78 1.88 -2.03
CA LYS A 61 11.20 1.16 -0.82
C LYS A 61 11.01 2.01 0.45
N ALA A 62 11.34 3.30 0.40
CA ALA A 62 11.11 4.21 1.53
C ALA A 62 9.63 4.30 1.89
N TYR A 63 8.75 4.41 0.89
CA TYR A 63 7.29 4.43 1.08
C TYR A 63 6.72 3.08 1.51
N ALA A 64 7.36 1.97 1.15
CA ALA A 64 6.97 0.62 1.57
C ALA A 64 7.42 0.26 2.98
N THR A 65 8.43 0.96 3.52
CA THR A 65 8.96 0.71 4.86
C THR A 65 7.98 1.16 5.93
N THR A 66 7.45 0.21 6.69
CA THR A 66 6.48 0.46 7.76
C THR A 66 6.99 1.50 8.75
N ASP A 67 6.13 2.44 9.13
CA ASP A 67 6.39 3.53 10.08
C ASP A 67 7.48 4.54 9.66
N SER A 68 7.99 4.50 8.41
CA SER A 68 8.83 5.57 7.88
C SER A 68 8.04 6.88 7.72
N LEU A 69 8.73 8.01 7.62
CA LEU A 69 8.07 9.30 7.37
C LEU A 69 7.34 9.29 6.02
N GLU A 70 7.94 8.69 5.00
CA GLU A 70 7.35 8.52 3.66
C GLU A 70 6.09 7.68 3.73
N TYR A 71 6.13 6.54 4.44
CA TYR A 71 4.96 5.68 4.66
C TYR A 71 3.82 6.46 5.33
N GLN A 72 4.12 7.20 6.40
CA GLN A 72 3.11 8.00 7.11
C GLN A 72 2.52 9.11 6.23
N ARG A 73 3.34 9.75 5.40
CA ARG A 73 2.89 10.75 4.42
C ARG A 73 1.93 10.14 3.40
N MET A 74 2.27 8.97 2.88
CA MET A 74 1.42 8.24 1.93
C MET A 74 0.07 7.86 2.56
N ILE A 75 0.08 7.27 3.76
CA ILE A 75 -1.15 6.88 4.46
C ILE A 75 -2.03 8.11 4.74
N ARG A 76 -1.43 9.22 5.14
CA ARG A 76 -2.16 10.47 5.37
C ARG A 76 -2.79 11.00 4.08
N ALA A 77 -2.04 11.01 2.98
CA ALA A 77 -2.53 11.44 1.68
C ALA A 77 -3.68 10.53 1.17
N LEU A 78 -3.57 9.22 1.35
CA LEU A 78 -4.64 8.26 1.03
C LEU A 78 -5.89 8.50 1.88
N ARG A 79 -5.73 8.69 3.19
CA ARG A 79 -6.82 9.03 4.10
C ARG A 79 -7.59 10.26 3.63
N ASP A 80 -6.86 11.33 3.31
CA ASP A 80 -7.44 12.60 2.90
C ASP A 80 -8.12 12.48 1.53
N ARG A 81 -7.51 11.77 0.59
CA ARG A 81 -8.07 11.53 -0.76
C ARG A 81 -9.41 10.80 -0.72
N PHE A 82 -9.58 9.87 0.20
CA PHE A 82 -10.81 9.09 0.36
C PHE A 82 -11.76 9.64 1.43
N ALA A 83 -11.50 10.82 1.97
CA ALA A 83 -12.29 11.46 3.02
C ALA A 83 -12.55 10.52 4.23
N LEU A 84 -11.52 9.78 4.63
CA LEU A 84 -11.58 8.88 5.78
C LEU A 84 -11.22 9.63 7.06
N LYS A 85 -11.89 9.31 8.15
CA LYS A 85 -11.53 9.81 9.48
C LYS A 85 -10.22 9.20 9.96
N SER A 86 -10.02 7.92 9.69
CA SER A 86 -8.75 7.23 9.92
C SER A 86 -8.54 6.09 8.93
N LEU A 87 -7.28 5.84 8.61
CA LEU A 87 -6.84 4.76 7.74
C LEU A 87 -5.63 4.07 8.37
N LYS A 88 -5.71 2.74 8.49
CA LYS A 88 -4.57 1.90 8.90
C LYS A 88 -4.49 0.65 8.03
N TYR A 89 -3.28 0.30 7.65
CA TYR A 89 -2.93 -0.95 7.00
C TYR A 89 -2.30 -1.90 8.01
N THR A 90 -2.39 -3.20 7.75
CA THR A 90 -1.62 -4.20 8.49
C THR A 90 -0.13 -4.02 8.18
N LYS A 91 0.71 -4.12 9.20
CA LYS A 91 2.16 -4.11 9.01
C LYS A 91 2.61 -5.42 8.38
N ILE A 92 3.63 -5.37 7.53
CA ILE A 92 4.14 -6.55 6.84
C ILE A 92 4.68 -7.59 7.83
N GLU A 93 5.30 -7.13 8.91
CA GLU A 93 5.82 -7.98 9.98
C GLU A 93 4.70 -8.73 10.69
N ASP A 94 3.59 -8.05 10.97
CA ASP A 94 2.42 -8.66 11.62
C ASP A 94 1.74 -9.67 10.69
N LEU A 95 1.68 -9.39 9.39
CA LEU A 95 1.15 -10.31 8.40
C LEU A 95 1.98 -11.59 8.34
N ILE A 96 3.30 -11.48 8.27
CA ILE A 96 4.24 -12.62 8.25
C ILE A 96 4.11 -13.43 9.54
N ALA A 97 4.06 -12.75 10.69
CA ALA A 97 3.88 -13.40 11.98
C ALA A 97 2.55 -14.19 12.06
N ALA A 98 1.47 -13.61 11.51
CA ALA A 98 0.16 -14.26 11.48
C ALA A 98 0.14 -15.51 10.58
N ILE A 99 0.91 -15.52 9.49
CA ILE A 99 1.07 -16.69 8.61
C ILE A 99 1.83 -17.81 9.33
N GLY A 100 2.75 -17.47 10.24
CA GLY A 100 3.51 -18.44 11.02
C GLY A 100 4.66 -19.12 10.27
N LEU A 101 5.05 -18.57 9.10
CA LEU A 101 6.19 -19.03 8.32
C LEU A 101 7.30 -17.99 8.32
N PRO A 102 8.58 -18.39 8.18
CA PRO A 102 9.67 -17.44 8.05
C PRO A 102 9.53 -16.63 6.75
N LYS A 103 10.00 -15.38 6.74
CA LYS A 103 9.87 -14.46 5.59
C LYS A 103 10.42 -15.06 4.29
N CYS A 104 11.50 -15.84 4.36
CA CYS A 104 12.09 -16.51 3.20
C CYS A 104 11.19 -17.57 2.53
N LYS A 105 10.08 -17.95 3.17
CA LYS A 105 9.08 -18.89 2.63
C LYS A 105 7.75 -18.22 2.28
N VAL A 106 7.68 -16.90 2.36
CA VAL A 106 6.46 -16.12 2.10
C VAL A 106 6.75 -15.08 1.03
N CYS A 107 5.98 -15.10 -0.05
CA CYS A 107 6.06 -14.06 -1.06
C CYS A 107 5.43 -12.77 -0.56
N THR A 108 6.20 -11.69 -0.50
CA THR A 108 5.74 -10.34 -0.15
C THR A 108 6.00 -9.33 -1.27
N PHE A 109 6.21 -9.81 -2.50
CA PHE A 109 6.63 -9.00 -3.65
C PHE A 109 5.73 -7.78 -3.87
N CYS A 110 4.41 -7.95 -3.84
CA CYS A 110 3.49 -6.85 -4.08
C CYS A 110 3.55 -5.74 -3.01
N PHE A 111 4.10 -6.02 -1.84
CA PHE A 111 4.22 -5.05 -0.75
C PHE A 111 5.60 -4.39 -0.68
N ASP A 112 6.68 -5.16 -0.76
CA ASP A 112 8.06 -4.70 -0.55
C ASP A 112 9.05 -5.08 -1.67
N GLY A 113 8.58 -5.78 -2.71
CA GLY A 113 9.41 -6.26 -3.81
C GLY A 113 10.21 -7.52 -3.49
N HIS A 114 10.01 -8.15 -2.32
CA HIS A 114 10.73 -9.36 -1.94
C HIS A 114 10.15 -10.61 -2.62
N ASN A 115 11.00 -11.29 -3.38
CA ASN A 115 10.71 -12.58 -3.99
C ASN A 115 11.45 -13.69 -3.22
N PRO A 116 10.75 -14.70 -2.68
CA PRO A 116 11.39 -15.78 -1.94
C PRO A 116 12.26 -16.71 -2.81
N GLU A 117 12.13 -16.62 -4.14
CA GLU A 117 12.96 -17.38 -5.08
C GLU A 117 14.31 -16.69 -5.44
N GLU A 118 14.48 -15.47 -5.00
CA GLU A 118 15.71 -14.68 -5.13
C GLU A 118 16.48 -14.67 -3.79
#